data_b10ea3fa49be2ea08f60fc6e11c557fa
#
_entry.id   b10ea3fa49be2ea08f60fc6e11c557fa
#
_cell.length_a   1.000
_cell.length_b   1.000
_cell.length_c   1.000
_cell.angle_alpha   90.00
_cell.angle_beta   90.00
_cell.angle_gamma   90.00
#
_symmetry.space_group_name_H-M   'P 1'
#
loop_
_entity.id
_entity.type
_entity.pdbx_description
1 polymer ?
#
loop_
_entity_poly.entity_id
_entity_poly.type
_entity_poly.pdbx_seq_one_letter_code
_entity_poly.pdbx_strand_id
1 'polypeptide(L)'
;MFCIDQINQGMLSPCASVSQHRDHPAFGIATFVGNLLVMALLSAAVRELVNRGYPLGEVLLFRYLFASGVFWVILVSTSGLLVLATRRPLDHAVRGISGVVSLALFYYAITRIPIADATAIAYAAPIFITVLSIFLLGEVIGPRRWIAVVLGFVGVLLIARPQAQSWDIGTLAALGSAFGGALVAIWLRKLSSSEKPVSIGIYYNGLGSLVCLGWVILSGWLTPGGGDIWLLVGFGLGCGLQQWFLTVSFRYAQASLLAPFEYLAMVFAAIVGFVFWHEIPTLTTWLGGAIIAASGLFIFKRQLSHKPVEPVVIE
;
A
#
# COMPACT_ATOMS: atom_id res chain seq x y z
N MET A 1 18.23 -18.13 40.75
CA MET A 1 19.50 -18.79 41.04
C MET A 1 19.63 -20.05 40.17
N PHE A 2 19.27 -19.97 38.88
CA PHE A 2 19.31 -21.12 37.95
C PHE A 2 19.74 -20.68 36.52
N CYS A 3 20.41 -19.53 36.38
CA CYS A 3 20.80 -18.99 35.07
C CYS A 3 22.30 -18.70 34.93
N ILE A 4 23.15 -19.14 35.87
CA ILE A 4 24.59 -18.83 35.88
C ILE A 4 25.44 -20.07 35.51
N ASP A 5 24.90 -21.28 35.55
CA ASP A 5 25.69 -22.49 35.28
C ASP A 5 25.76 -23.00 33.83
N GLN A 6 25.13 -22.31 32.88
CA GLN A 6 25.12 -22.70 31.44
C GLN A 6 26.15 -21.95 30.59
N ILE A 7 26.93 -21.02 31.15
CA ILE A 7 27.94 -20.24 30.40
C ILE A 7 29.22 -21.02 30.14
N ASN A 8 29.41 -22.17 30.81
CA ASN A 8 30.69 -22.90 30.78
C ASN A 8 30.73 -24.13 29.86
N GLN A 9 29.71 -24.36 29.03
CA GLN A 9 29.68 -25.49 28.10
C GLN A 9 29.53 -25.11 26.66
N GLY A 10 30.19 -24.08 26.14
CA GLY A 10 30.54 -23.93 24.73
C GLY A 10 29.46 -24.23 23.67
N MET A 11 28.14 -24.23 24.01
CA MET A 11 27.06 -24.41 23.06
C MET A 11 26.23 -23.13 22.96
N LEU A 12 26.76 -22.16 22.20
CA LEU A 12 25.97 -21.07 21.62
C LEU A 12 25.03 -21.69 20.59
N SER A 13 23.90 -22.21 21.05
CA SER A 13 22.74 -22.38 20.16
C SER A 13 22.23 -20.97 19.84
N PRO A 14 22.22 -20.53 18.58
CA PRO A 14 21.58 -19.29 18.23
C PRO A 14 20.08 -19.46 18.48
N CYS A 15 19.55 -18.74 19.47
CA CYS A 15 18.11 -18.53 19.63
C CYS A 15 17.62 -17.66 18.47
N ALA A 16 17.74 -18.15 17.26
CA ALA A 16 17.01 -17.68 16.11
C ALA A 16 15.64 -18.38 16.16
N SER A 17 14.65 -17.72 16.74
CA SER A 17 13.28 -17.98 16.37
C SER A 17 13.11 -17.51 14.90
N VAL A 18 13.72 -18.26 13.99
CA VAL A 18 13.34 -18.24 12.59
C VAL A 18 11.89 -18.70 12.60
N SER A 19 10.97 -17.74 12.43
CA SER A 19 9.60 -18.06 12.11
C SER A 19 9.67 -19.08 10.97
N GLN A 20 9.25 -20.33 11.24
CA GLN A 20 9.12 -21.35 10.22
C GLN A 20 8.17 -20.78 9.15
N HIS A 21 8.74 -20.20 8.10
CA HIS A 21 8.03 -19.95 6.87
C HIS A 21 7.57 -21.33 6.41
N ARG A 22 6.26 -21.58 6.52
CA ARG A 22 5.68 -22.75 5.88
C ARG A 22 5.87 -22.51 4.39
N ASP A 23 6.76 -23.31 3.78
CA ASP A 23 7.15 -23.18 2.37
C ASP A 23 6.02 -23.65 1.45
N HIS A 24 5.01 -22.81 1.28
CA HIS A 24 3.98 -22.95 0.24
C HIS A 24 3.94 -21.68 -0.62
N PRO A 25 5.03 -21.38 -1.37
CA PRO A 25 5.14 -20.15 -2.14
C PRO A 25 4.02 -19.99 -3.17
N ALA A 26 3.54 -21.10 -3.75
CA ALA A 26 2.41 -21.08 -4.68
C ALA A 26 1.11 -20.56 -4.03
N PHE A 27 0.84 -20.94 -2.77
CA PHE A 27 -0.32 -20.43 -2.04
C PHE A 27 -0.16 -18.95 -1.70
N GLY A 28 1.07 -18.51 -1.33
CA GLY A 28 1.38 -17.11 -1.11
C GLY A 28 1.20 -16.26 -2.37
N ILE A 29 1.63 -16.76 -3.53
CA ILE A 29 1.41 -16.10 -4.84
C ILE A 29 -0.10 -16.04 -5.16
N ALA A 30 -0.83 -17.15 -5.02
CA ALA A 30 -2.25 -17.19 -5.32
C ALA A 30 -3.06 -16.20 -4.47
N THR A 31 -2.78 -16.13 -3.16
CA THR A 31 -3.43 -15.15 -2.27
C THR A 31 -3.03 -13.72 -2.59
N PHE A 32 -1.78 -13.47 -3.03
CA PHE A 32 -1.35 -12.16 -3.47
C PHE A 32 -2.06 -11.71 -4.75
N VAL A 33 -2.17 -12.59 -5.74
CA VAL A 33 -2.92 -12.33 -6.98
C VAL A 33 -4.41 -12.08 -6.66
N GLY A 34 -4.99 -12.86 -5.74
CA GLY A 34 -6.34 -12.63 -5.22
C GLY A 34 -6.50 -11.26 -4.58
N ASN A 35 -5.53 -10.81 -3.77
CA ASN A 35 -5.49 -9.45 -3.21
C ASN A 35 -5.54 -8.37 -4.30
N LEU A 36 -4.75 -8.51 -5.36
CA LEU A 36 -4.70 -7.54 -6.46
C LEU A 36 -6.01 -7.47 -7.25
N LEU A 37 -6.63 -8.64 -7.49
CA LEU A 37 -7.94 -8.71 -8.13
C LEU A 37 -9.02 -8.02 -7.29
N VAL A 38 -9.08 -8.34 -5.99
CA VAL A 38 -10.03 -7.69 -5.06
C VAL A 38 -9.78 -6.19 -5.02
N MET A 39 -8.53 -5.74 -5.00
CA MET A 39 -8.17 -4.32 -5.04
C MET A 39 -8.71 -3.62 -6.29
N ALA A 40 -8.60 -4.24 -7.46
CA ALA A 40 -9.14 -3.70 -8.70
C ALA A 40 -10.68 -3.59 -8.67
N LEU A 41 -11.36 -4.63 -8.16
CA LEU A 41 -12.82 -4.62 -7.99
C LEU A 41 -13.27 -3.55 -6.97
N LEU A 42 -12.53 -3.36 -5.89
CA LEU A 42 -12.80 -2.30 -4.92
C LEU A 42 -12.64 -0.90 -5.53
N SER A 43 -11.67 -0.72 -6.44
CA SER A 43 -11.51 0.54 -7.20
C SER A 43 -12.73 0.82 -8.08
N ALA A 44 -13.30 -0.21 -8.70
CA ALA A 44 -14.55 -0.10 -9.42
C ALA A 44 -15.72 0.28 -8.50
N ALA A 45 -15.84 -0.36 -7.35
CA ALA A 45 -16.90 -0.06 -6.39
C ALA A 45 -16.83 1.39 -5.89
N VAL A 46 -15.63 1.92 -5.63
CA VAL A 46 -15.44 3.33 -5.26
C VAL A 46 -15.91 4.25 -6.38
N ARG A 47 -15.47 4.00 -7.62
CA ARG A 47 -15.86 4.84 -8.76
C ARG A 47 -17.36 4.82 -8.97
N GLU A 48 -18.00 3.67 -8.87
CA GLU A 48 -19.43 3.51 -8.98
C GLU A 48 -20.19 4.28 -7.86
N LEU A 49 -19.75 4.15 -6.61
CA LEU A 49 -20.34 4.87 -5.48
C LEU A 49 -20.24 6.38 -5.67
N VAL A 50 -19.09 6.89 -6.10
CA VAL A 50 -18.90 8.33 -6.37
C VAL A 50 -19.77 8.78 -7.56
N ASN A 51 -19.90 7.96 -8.61
CA ASN A 51 -20.78 8.25 -9.75
C ASN A 51 -22.28 8.30 -9.35
N ARG A 52 -22.68 7.54 -8.32
CA ARG A 52 -24.02 7.61 -7.72
C ARG A 52 -24.22 8.82 -6.80
N GLY A 53 -23.19 9.65 -6.64
CA GLY A 53 -23.25 10.90 -5.87
C GLY A 53 -22.78 10.78 -4.43
N TYR A 54 -22.28 9.61 -3.97
CA TYR A 54 -21.75 9.48 -2.62
C TYR A 54 -20.47 10.31 -2.46
N PRO A 55 -20.37 11.17 -1.43
CA PRO A 55 -19.15 11.90 -1.14
C PRO A 55 -17.98 10.95 -0.88
N LEU A 56 -16.82 11.24 -1.46
CA LEU A 56 -15.64 10.38 -1.31
C LEU A 56 -15.25 10.17 0.17
N GLY A 57 -15.46 11.19 1.01
CA GLY A 57 -15.22 11.09 2.46
C GLY A 57 -16.07 10.00 3.12
N GLU A 58 -17.33 9.84 2.69
CA GLU A 58 -18.26 8.82 3.19
C GLU A 58 -17.82 7.42 2.76
N VAL A 59 -17.48 7.23 1.49
CA VAL A 59 -16.97 5.96 0.98
C VAL A 59 -15.72 5.53 1.74
N LEU A 60 -14.78 6.46 1.97
CA LEU A 60 -13.59 6.22 2.77
C LEU A 60 -13.90 5.93 4.24
N LEU A 61 -14.91 6.59 4.83
CA LEU A 61 -15.34 6.32 6.19
C LEU A 61 -15.79 4.87 6.35
N PHE A 62 -16.66 4.38 5.47
CA PHE A 62 -17.07 2.98 5.47
C PHE A 62 -15.87 2.04 5.36
N ARG A 63 -14.93 2.32 4.44
CA ARG A 63 -13.71 1.54 4.30
C ARG A 63 -12.93 1.43 5.62
N TYR A 64 -12.65 2.56 6.25
CA TYR A 64 -11.84 2.57 7.48
C TYR A 64 -12.56 1.94 8.66
N LEU A 65 -13.86 2.14 8.79
CA LEU A 65 -14.67 1.52 9.86
C LEU A 65 -14.67 -0.01 9.75
N PHE A 66 -14.95 -0.56 8.57
CA PHE A 66 -14.96 -2.01 8.38
C PHE A 66 -13.56 -2.62 8.49
N ALA A 67 -12.53 -1.98 7.92
CA ALA A 67 -11.15 -2.41 8.09
C ALA A 67 -10.72 -2.37 9.55
N SER A 68 -11.11 -1.33 10.30
CA SER A 68 -10.86 -1.25 11.75
C SER A 68 -11.48 -2.43 12.48
N GLY A 69 -12.73 -2.79 12.15
CA GLY A 69 -13.42 -3.95 12.75
C GLY A 69 -12.62 -5.25 12.59
N VAL A 70 -12.08 -5.50 11.39
CA VAL A 70 -11.22 -6.68 11.14
C VAL A 70 -9.98 -6.67 12.04
N PHE A 71 -9.29 -5.53 12.17
CA PHE A 71 -8.11 -5.43 13.04
C PHE A 71 -8.45 -5.55 14.52
N TRP A 72 -9.63 -5.09 14.96
CA TRP A 72 -10.12 -5.29 16.33
C TRP A 72 -10.38 -6.76 16.63
N VAL A 73 -10.99 -7.49 15.70
CA VAL A 73 -11.18 -8.95 15.83
C VAL A 73 -9.83 -9.67 15.97
N ILE A 74 -8.87 -9.33 15.12
CA ILE A 74 -7.51 -9.89 15.18
C ILE A 74 -6.84 -9.54 16.52
N LEU A 75 -6.95 -8.32 17.01
CA LEU A 75 -6.37 -7.88 18.26
C LEU A 75 -6.88 -8.73 19.45
N VAL A 76 -8.21 -8.83 19.55
CA VAL A 76 -8.86 -9.58 20.66
C VAL A 76 -8.49 -11.07 20.61
N SER A 77 -8.40 -11.63 19.38
CA SER A 77 -8.12 -13.05 19.19
C SER A 77 -6.65 -13.45 19.40
N THR A 78 -5.69 -12.51 19.21
CA THR A 78 -4.27 -12.91 19.11
C THR A 78 -3.32 -12.19 20.06
N SER A 79 -3.55 -10.93 20.38
CA SER A 79 -2.48 -10.08 20.91
C SER A 79 -2.79 -9.36 22.22
N GLY A 80 -4.06 -9.22 22.60
CA GLY A 80 -4.48 -8.44 23.76
C GLY A 80 -4.24 -6.93 23.65
N LEU A 81 -4.88 -6.14 24.52
CA LEU A 81 -4.89 -4.67 24.45
C LEU A 81 -3.52 -4.01 24.72
N LEU A 82 -2.60 -4.69 25.39
CA LEU A 82 -1.27 -4.16 25.71
C LEU A 82 -0.42 -3.80 24.47
N VAL A 83 -0.75 -4.40 23.32
CA VAL A 83 -0.08 -4.12 22.05
C VAL A 83 -0.34 -2.70 21.53
N LEU A 84 -1.38 -2.04 22.04
CA LEU A 84 -1.72 -0.67 21.66
C LEU A 84 -0.87 0.39 22.37
N ALA A 85 -0.06 0.00 23.37
CA ALA A 85 0.83 0.93 24.04
C ALA A 85 2.01 1.28 23.12
N THR A 86 1.97 2.46 22.49
CA THR A 86 3.04 2.94 21.62
C THR A 86 3.87 4.04 22.28
N ARG A 87 5.17 4.07 22.00
CA ARG A 87 6.07 5.17 22.35
C ARG A 87 6.31 6.13 21.18
N ARG A 88 5.66 5.90 20.02
CA ARG A 88 5.87 6.66 18.78
C ARG A 88 4.56 7.20 18.19
N PRO A 89 3.76 7.97 18.96
CA PRO A 89 2.45 8.43 18.48
C PRO A 89 2.55 9.35 17.25
N LEU A 90 3.61 10.17 17.16
CA LEU A 90 3.85 11.05 16.01
C LEU A 90 4.14 10.25 14.72
N ASP A 91 4.92 9.17 14.81
CA ASP A 91 5.21 8.34 13.65
C ASP A 91 3.92 7.64 13.15
N HIS A 92 3.05 7.19 14.06
CA HIS A 92 1.72 6.67 13.72
C HIS A 92 0.84 7.74 13.08
N ALA A 93 0.84 8.97 13.59
CA ALA A 93 0.05 10.08 13.04
C ALA A 93 0.52 10.43 11.62
N VAL A 94 1.83 10.60 11.40
CA VAL A 94 2.39 10.92 10.07
C VAL A 94 2.08 9.79 9.08
N ARG A 95 2.30 8.53 9.48
CA ARG A 95 1.97 7.36 8.64
C ARG A 95 0.48 7.29 8.35
N GLY A 96 -0.36 7.57 9.34
CA GLY A 96 -1.81 7.56 9.21
C GLY A 96 -2.31 8.65 8.28
N ILE A 97 -1.93 9.90 8.51
CA ILE A 97 -2.36 11.04 7.68
C ILE A 97 -1.87 10.87 6.24
N SER A 98 -0.58 10.56 6.05
CA SER A 98 -0.05 10.32 4.69
C SER A 98 -0.78 9.19 3.97
N GLY A 99 -1.16 8.13 4.70
CA GLY A 99 -1.92 7.01 4.14
C GLY A 99 -3.36 7.39 3.76
N VAL A 100 -4.05 8.15 4.61
CA VAL A 100 -5.41 8.64 4.32
C VAL A 100 -5.39 9.57 3.11
N VAL A 101 -4.48 10.54 3.08
CA VAL A 101 -4.34 11.48 1.97
C VAL A 101 -3.97 10.76 0.67
N SER A 102 -2.99 9.85 0.73
CA SER A 102 -2.58 9.05 -0.44
C SER A 102 -3.75 8.27 -1.03
N LEU A 103 -4.52 7.61 -0.17
CA LEU A 103 -5.65 6.81 -0.61
C LEU A 103 -6.80 7.68 -1.14
N ALA A 104 -7.09 8.80 -0.49
CA ALA A 104 -8.10 9.74 -0.96
C ALA A 104 -7.75 10.30 -2.33
N LEU A 105 -6.49 10.65 -2.55
CA LEU A 105 -5.98 11.10 -3.85
C LEU A 105 -6.08 10.00 -4.92
N PHE A 106 -5.76 8.75 -4.58
CA PHE A 106 -5.90 7.63 -5.51
C PHE A 106 -7.37 7.41 -5.90
N TYR A 107 -8.27 7.40 -4.91
CA TYR A 107 -9.70 7.21 -5.17
C TYR A 107 -10.29 8.40 -5.94
N TYR A 108 -9.84 9.62 -5.66
CA TYR A 108 -10.21 10.77 -6.47
C TYR A 108 -9.70 10.63 -7.91
N ALA A 109 -8.46 10.18 -8.10
CA ALA A 109 -7.89 9.98 -9.44
C ALA A 109 -8.72 9.01 -10.29
N ILE A 110 -9.09 7.84 -9.74
CA ILE A 110 -9.88 6.83 -10.49
C ILE A 110 -11.30 7.29 -10.81
N THR A 111 -11.80 8.38 -10.22
CA THR A 111 -13.07 9.00 -10.63
C THR A 111 -12.90 10.00 -11.78
N ARG A 112 -11.66 10.40 -12.11
CA ARG A 112 -11.34 11.42 -13.12
C ARG A 112 -10.66 10.87 -14.36
N ILE A 113 -9.79 9.87 -14.18
CA ILE A 113 -9.02 9.25 -15.26
C ILE A 113 -9.29 7.73 -15.27
N PRO A 114 -8.96 7.03 -16.36
CA PRO A 114 -9.08 5.57 -16.43
C PRO A 114 -8.38 4.86 -15.26
N ILE A 115 -9.01 3.81 -14.74
CA ILE A 115 -8.49 3.08 -13.58
C ILE A 115 -7.09 2.53 -13.86
N ALA A 116 -6.84 2.07 -15.09
CA ALA A 116 -5.53 1.56 -15.52
C ALA A 116 -4.45 2.66 -15.45
N ASP A 117 -4.76 3.88 -15.92
CA ASP A 117 -3.83 5.02 -15.91
C ASP A 117 -3.51 5.45 -14.48
N ALA A 118 -4.53 5.62 -13.63
CA ALA A 118 -4.35 5.95 -12.21
C ALA A 118 -3.51 4.91 -11.48
N THR A 119 -3.78 3.61 -11.73
CA THR A 119 -3.04 2.50 -11.13
C THR A 119 -1.59 2.49 -11.59
N ALA A 120 -1.33 2.65 -12.88
CA ALA A 120 0.02 2.69 -13.42
C ALA A 120 0.85 3.85 -12.85
N ILE A 121 0.24 5.05 -12.72
CA ILE A 121 0.89 6.21 -12.11
C ILE A 121 1.16 5.97 -10.61
N ALA A 122 0.23 5.35 -9.87
CA ALA A 122 0.43 5.03 -8.46
C ALA A 122 1.62 4.07 -8.25
N TYR A 123 1.88 3.17 -9.19
CA TYR A 123 3.08 2.31 -9.18
C TYR A 123 4.40 3.04 -9.43
N ALA A 124 4.40 4.36 -9.62
CA ALA A 124 5.61 5.18 -9.55
C ALA A 124 6.10 5.42 -8.10
N ALA A 125 5.37 4.97 -7.07
CA ALA A 125 5.79 5.11 -5.67
C ALA A 125 7.24 4.68 -5.37
N PRO A 126 7.81 3.57 -5.93
CA PRO A 126 9.22 3.22 -5.73
C PRO A 126 10.22 4.29 -6.17
N ILE A 127 9.86 5.09 -7.17
CA ILE A 127 10.65 6.23 -7.64
C ILE A 127 10.73 7.29 -6.54
N PHE A 128 9.56 7.65 -5.98
CA PHE A 128 9.47 8.60 -4.88
C PHE A 128 10.13 8.09 -3.61
N ILE A 129 9.98 6.77 -3.29
CA ILE A 129 10.69 6.15 -2.15
C ILE A 129 12.20 6.35 -2.31
N THR A 130 12.74 6.11 -3.51
CA THR A 130 14.17 6.26 -3.79
C THR A 130 14.63 7.71 -3.57
N VAL A 131 13.88 8.69 -4.05
CA VAL A 131 14.21 10.11 -3.87
C VAL A 131 14.08 10.53 -2.40
N LEU A 132 12.99 10.16 -1.74
CA LEU A 132 12.74 10.53 -0.35
C LEU A 132 13.71 9.86 0.63
N SER A 133 14.26 8.68 0.31
CA SER A 133 15.22 8.00 1.16
C SER A 133 16.52 8.78 1.33
N ILE A 134 16.90 9.63 0.36
CA ILE A 134 18.05 10.53 0.48
C ILE A 134 17.82 11.52 1.63
N PHE A 135 16.66 12.18 1.63
CA PHE A 135 16.36 13.27 2.56
C PHE A 135 15.95 12.77 3.94
N LEU A 136 15.19 11.66 4.01
CA LEU A 136 14.59 11.18 5.24
C LEU A 136 15.43 10.09 5.95
N LEU A 137 16.24 9.34 5.19
CA LEU A 137 17.06 8.24 5.73
C LEU A 137 18.56 8.49 5.57
N GLY A 138 18.97 9.58 4.89
CA GLY A 138 20.37 9.88 4.62
C GLY A 138 21.06 8.87 3.68
N GLU A 139 20.28 8.13 2.88
CA GLU A 139 20.84 7.12 1.97
C GLU A 139 21.57 7.77 0.80
N VAL A 140 22.77 7.28 0.48
CA VAL A 140 23.50 7.68 -0.72
C VAL A 140 23.06 6.82 -1.89
N ILE A 141 22.54 7.47 -2.94
CA ILE A 141 22.01 6.79 -4.12
C ILE A 141 23.03 6.81 -5.24
N GLY A 142 23.41 5.63 -5.71
CA GLY A 142 24.33 5.49 -6.83
C GLY A 142 23.68 5.84 -8.19
N PRO A 143 24.53 6.16 -9.22
CA PRO A 143 24.04 6.66 -10.52
C PRO A 143 23.05 5.73 -11.23
N ARG A 144 23.21 4.42 -11.05
CA ARG A 144 22.29 3.44 -11.66
C ARG A 144 20.87 3.51 -11.11
N ARG A 145 20.67 3.86 -9.82
CA ARG A 145 19.33 4.09 -9.26
C ARG A 145 18.74 5.38 -9.81
N TRP A 146 19.57 6.42 -10.02
CA TRP A 146 19.11 7.66 -10.65
C TRP A 146 18.61 7.43 -12.07
N ILE A 147 19.30 6.59 -12.87
CA ILE A 147 18.83 6.21 -14.20
C ILE A 147 17.43 5.57 -14.12
N ALA A 148 17.22 4.65 -13.18
CA ALA A 148 15.92 4.02 -12.99
C ALA A 148 14.84 5.04 -12.59
N VAL A 149 15.15 6.00 -11.70
CA VAL A 149 14.24 7.09 -11.32
C VAL A 149 13.84 7.91 -12.55
N VAL A 150 14.80 8.33 -13.37
CA VAL A 150 14.54 9.13 -14.58
C VAL A 150 13.69 8.33 -15.59
N LEU A 151 14.05 7.06 -15.85
CA LEU A 151 13.29 6.20 -16.76
C LEU A 151 11.86 5.99 -16.27
N GLY A 152 11.66 5.72 -14.97
CA GLY A 152 10.33 5.58 -14.41
C GLY A 152 9.51 6.86 -14.52
N PHE A 153 10.13 8.04 -14.35
CA PHE A 153 9.46 9.30 -14.53
C PHE A 153 9.07 9.56 -16.01
N VAL A 154 9.89 9.14 -16.97
CA VAL A 154 9.51 9.12 -18.40
C VAL A 154 8.28 8.26 -18.62
N GLY A 155 8.19 7.08 -17.98
CA GLY A 155 7.00 6.23 -18.03
C GLY A 155 5.74 6.94 -17.51
N VAL A 156 5.85 7.70 -16.40
CA VAL A 156 4.75 8.53 -15.88
C VAL A 156 4.34 9.60 -16.90
N LEU A 157 5.30 10.30 -17.52
CA LEU A 157 5.01 11.33 -18.54
C LEU A 157 4.32 10.75 -19.78
N LEU A 158 4.67 9.54 -20.19
CA LEU A 158 4.00 8.85 -21.31
C LEU A 158 2.52 8.59 -21.02
N ILE A 159 2.18 8.24 -19.79
CA ILE A 159 0.78 8.01 -19.36
C ILE A 159 0.05 9.35 -19.21
N ALA A 160 0.69 10.32 -18.55
CA ALA A 160 0.11 11.62 -18.25
C ALA A 160 -0.19 12.48 -19.47
N ARG A 161 0.50 12.23 -20.60
CA ARG A 161 0.32 12.93 -21.89
C ARG A 161 0.23 14.46 -21.74
N PRO A 162 1.27 15.15 -21.28
CA PRO A 162 1.22 16.59 -20.96
C PRO A 162 0.92 17.51 -22.16
N GLN A 163 0.81 16.98 -23.37
CA GLN A 163 0.51 17.76 -24.60
C GLN A 163 -0.99 18.08 -24.79
N ALA A 164 -1.88 17.45 -24.03
CA ALA A 164 -3.30 17.77 -24.06
C ALA A 164 -3.58 18.92 -23.08
N GLN A 165 -3.64 20.12 -23.60
CA GLN A 165 -4.08 21.44 -23.09
C GLN A 165 -4.10 21.75 -21.57
N SER A 166 -4.06 20.79 -20.66
CA SER A 166 -3.92 20.98 -19.21
C SER A 166 -3.63 19.61 -18.54
N TRP A 167 -2.81 19.63 -17.52
CA TRP A 167 -2.67 18.47 -16.63
C TRP A 167 -4.03 18.16 -16.00
N ASP A 168 -4.59 17.00 -16.31
CA ASP A 168 -5.82 16.57 -15.65
C ASP A 168 -5.57 16.48 -14.14
N ILE A 169 -6.46 17.10 -13.37
CA ILE A 169 -6.39 17.07 -11.90
C ILE A 169 -6.37 15.62 -11.36
N GLY A 170 -6.96 14.67 -12.09
CA GLY A 170 -6.89 13.25 -11.80
C GLY A 170 -5.46 12.70 -11.91
N THR A 171 -4.70 13.10 -12.92
CA THR A 171 -3.29 12.73 -13.07
C THR A 171 -2.43 13.30 -11.92
N LEU A 172 -2.66 14.56 -11.55
CA LEU A 172 -1.97 15.18 -10.41
C LEU A 172 -2.33 14.47 -9.09
N ALA A 173 -3.58 14.07 -8.92
CA ALA A 173 -4.03 13.31 -7.77
C ALA A 173 -3.36 11.91 -7.73
N ALA A 174 -3.24 11.23 -8.87
CA ALA A 174 -2.54 9.94 -8.95
C ALA A 174 -1.05 10.08 -8.59
N LEU A 175 -0.37 11.13 -9.05
CA LEU A 175 1.01 11.43 -8.68
C LEU A 175 1.14 11.76 -7.18
N GLY A 176 0.23 12.57 -6.65
CA GLY A 176 0.15 12.86 -5.22
C GLY A 176 -0.06 11.60 -4.38
N SER A 177 -0.88 10.67 -4.89
CA SER A 177 -1.08 9.35 -4.27
C SER A 177 0.22 8.53 -4.27
N ALA A 178 0.95 8.47 -5.37
CA ALA A 178 2.24 7.78 -5.45
C ALA A 178 3.27 8.35 -4.47
N PHE A 179 3.35 9.69 -4.37
CA PHE A 179 4.19 10.38 -3.39
C PHE A 179 3.78 10.07 -1.95
N GLY A 180 2.48 10.16 -1.63
CA GLY A 180 1.94 9.81 -0.32
C GLY A 180 2.19 8.34 0.03
N GLY A 181 2.04 7.43 -0.94
CA GLY A 181 2.38 6.01 -0.81
C GLY A 181 3.85 5.78 -0.47
N ALA A 182 4.75 6.57 -1.06
CA ALA A 182 6.17 6.53 -0.73
C ALA A 182 6.43 6.96 0.73
N LEU A 183 5.77 8.02 1.21
CA LEU A 183 5.84 8.41 2.62
C LEU A 183 5.34 7.29 3.52
N VAL A 184 4.19 6.70 3.20
CA VAL A 184 3.64 5.55 3.94
C VAL A 184 4.65 4.42 4.04
N ALA A 185 5.32 4.06 2.93
CA ALA A 185 6.32 2.98 2.91
C ALA A 185 7.52 3.27 3.83
N ILE A 186 8.01 4.51 3.84
CA ILE A 186 9.14 4.92 4.67
C ILE A 186 8.76 4.87 6.17
N TRP A 187 7.61 5.44 6.54
CA TRP A 187 7.15 5.43 7.94
C TRP A 187 6.75 4.03 8.40
N LEU A 188 6.16 3.21 7.51
CA LEU A 188 5.87 1.81 7.82
C LEU A 188 7.15 1.03 8.12
N ARG A 189 8.22 1.22 7.32
CA ARG A 189 9.55 0.63 7.58
C ARG A 189 10.09 1.07 8.95
N LYS A 190 9.97 2.36 9.29
CA LYS A 190 10.42 2.90 10.57
C LYS A 190 9.63 2.35 11.76
N LEU A 191 8.30 2.20 11.63
CA LEU A 191 7.43 1.68 12.68
C LEU A 191 7.56 0.15 12.84
N SER A 192 7.71 -0.59 11.74
CA SER A 192 7.79 -2.06 11.79
C SER A 192 9.01 -2.61 12.55
N SER A 193 10.02 -1.76 12.82
CA SER A 193 11.17 -2.13 13.65
C SER A 193 10.86 -2.20 15.16
N SER A 194 9.79 -1.55 15.61
CA SER A 194 9.46 -1.42 17.04
C SER A 194 8.01 -1.75 17.40
N GLU A 195 7.12 -1.75 16.42
CA GLU A 195 5.68 -1.88 16.63
C GLU A 195 5.14 -3.16 15.95
N LYS A 196 4.12 -3.78 16.55
CA LYS A 196 3.48 -4.94 15.94
C LYS A 196 2.57 -4.52 14.78
N PRO A 197 2.45 -5.33 13.70
CA PRO A 197 1.60 -5.00 12.55
C PRO A 197 0.15 -4.68 12.90
N VAL A 198 -0.41 -5.37 13.89
CA VAL A 198 -1.79 -5.16 14.37
C VAL A 198 -1.95 -3.76 14.97
N SER A 199 -0.98 -3.29 15.78
CA SER A 199 -0.97 -1.94 16.33
C SER A 199 -0.96 -0.89 15.22
N ILE A 200 -0.05 -1.02 14.25
CA ILE A 200 0.06 -0.11 13.11
C ILE A 200 -1.26 -0.06 12.33
N GLY A 201 -1.91 -1.23 12.12
CA GLY A 201 -3.19 -1.32 11.44
C GLY A 201 -4.33 -0.61 12.19
N ILE A 202 -4.42 -0.79 13.50
CA ILE A 202 -5.45 -0.16 14.34
C ILE A 202 -5.29 1.35 14.36
N TYR A 203 -4.08 1.86 14.60
CA TYR A 203 -3.82 3.31 14.57
C TYR A 203 -4.13 3.93 13.22
N TYR A 204 -3.75 3.25 12.13
CA TYR A 204 -4.04 3.73 10.77
C TYR A 204 -5.53 3.79 10.47
N ASN A 205 -6.24 2.69 10.71
CA ASN A 205 -7.67 2.63 10.40
C ASN A 205 -8.48 3.50 11.37
N GLY A 206 -8.10 3.55 12.65
CA GLY A 206 -8.74 4.42 13.63
C GLY A 206 -8.57 5.90 13.29
N LEU A 207 -7.35 6.33 12.97
CA LEU A 207 -7.09 7.70 12.52
C LEU A 207 -7.82 8.00 11.21
N GLY A 208 -7.81 7.06 10.26
CA GLY A 208 -8.53 7.19 9.01
C GLY A 208 -10.04 7.37 9.23
N SER A 209 -10.62 6.60 10.14
CA SER A 209 -12.05 6.76 10.52
C SER A 209 -12.34 8.14 11.09
N LEU A 210 -11.48 8.65 11.99
CA LEU A 210 -11.65 9.98 12.59
C LEU A 210 -11.52 11.10 11.55
N VAL A 211 -10.51 11.04 10.68
CA VAL A 211 -10.31 12.04 9.62
C VAL A 211 -11.48 12.03 8.64
N CYS A 212 -11.92 10.84 8.20
CA CYS A 212 -13.04 10.74 7.29
C CYS A 212 -14.36 11.12 7.93
N LEU A 213 -14.57 10.85 9.22
CA LEU A 213 -15.74 11.32 9.95
C LEU A 213 -15.79 12.86 10.00
N GLY A 214 -14.65 13.50 10.31
CA GLY A 214 -14.54 14.97 10.25
C GLY A 214 -14.81 15.50 8.85
N TRP A 215 -14.30 14.83 7.81
CA TRP A 215 -14.58 15.20 6.42
C TRP A 215 -16.07 15.10 6.09
N VAL A 216 -16.72 14.01 6.48
CA VAL A 216 -18.17 13.82 6.25
C VAL A 216 -19.01 14.88 6.97
N ILE A 217 -18.67 15.24 8.22
CA ILE A 217 -19.35 16.30 8.97
C ILE A 217 -19.28 17.65 8.22
N LEU A 218 -18.14 17.93 7.56
CA LEU A 218 -17.94 19.18 6.83
C LEU A 218 -18.52 19.16 5.41
N SER A 219 -18.48 18.01 4.71
CA SER A 219 -18.92 17.89 3.31
C SER A 219 -20.37 17.44 3.14
N GLY A 220 -20.98 16.97 4.22
CA GLY A 220 -22.34 16.44 4.23
C GLY A 220 -22.36 14.90 4.16
N TRP A 221 -23.50 14.35 4.55
CA TRP A 221 -23.82 12.92 4.56
C TRP A 221 -24.94 12.65 3.57
N LEU A 222 -24.77 11.67 2.71
CA LEU A 222 -25.81 11.16 1.83
C LEU A 222 -26.32 9.84 2.41
N THR A 223 -27.54 9.83 2.94
CA THR A 223 -28.11 8.61 3.52
C THR A 223 -28.22 7.52 2.46
N PRO A 224 -27.56 6.35 2.65
CA PRO A 224 -27.57 5.30 1.65
C PRO A 224 -28.98 4.77 1.40
N GLY A 225 -29.38 4.73 0.12
CA GLY A 225 -30.60 4.06 -0.30
C GLY A 225 -30.56 2.56 -0.03
N GLY A 226 -31.72 1.88 0.01
CA GLY A 226 -31.81 0.48 0.42
C GLY A 226 -30.95 -0.51 -0.39
N GLY A 227 -30.67 -0.20 -1.68
CA GLY A 227 -29.78 -1.00 -2.52
C GLY A 227 -28.29 -0.66 -2.34
N ASP A 228 -27.98 0.62 -2.14
CA ASP A 228 -26.61 1.13 -2.08
C ASP A 228 -25.91 0.78 -0.76
N ILE A 229 -26.67 0.59 0.33
CA ILE A 229 -26.12 0.13 1.59
C ILE A 229 -25.36 -1.21 1.43
N TRP A 230 -25.89 -2.12 0.61
CA TRP A 230 -25.24 -3.41 0.34
C TRP A 230 -23.94 -3.26 -0.46
N LEU A 231 -23.88 -2.25 -1.36
CA LEU A 231 -22.65 -1.95 -2.08
C LEU A 231 -21.58 -1.37 -1.15
N LEU A 232 -21.97 -0.46 -0.24
CA LEU A 232 -21.07 0.11 0.78
C LEU A 232 -20.58 -0.95 1.79
N VAL A 233 -21.48 -1.80 2.27
CA VAL A 233 -21.14 -2.92 3.16
C VAL A 233 -20.22 -3.92 2.44
N GLY A 234 -20.58 -4.30 1.21
CA GLY A 234 -19.78 -5.21 0.38
C GLY A 234 -18.39 -4.63 0.08
N PHE A 235 -18.31 -3.34 -0.21
CA PHE A 235 -17.04 -2.62 -0.37
C PHE A 235 -16.21 -2.68 0.92
N GLY A 236 -16.79 -2.36 2.07
CA GLY A 236 -16.08 -2.39 3.35
C GLY A 236 -15.59 -3.80 3.73
N LEU A 237 -16.43 -4.82 3.58
CA LEU A 237 -16.05 -6.23 3.80
C LEU A 237 -14.98 -6.68 2.80
N GLY A 238 -15.08 -6.25 1.54
CA GLY A 238 -14.08 -6.49 0.52
C GLY A 238 -12.70 -5.91 0.89
N CYS A 239 -12.67 -4.74 1.53
CA CYS A 239 -11.42 -4.17 2.07
C CYS A 239 -10.83 -5.05 3.17
N GLY A 240 -11.67 -5.64 4.04
CA GLY A 240 -11.23 -6.63 5.03
C GLY A 240 -10.65 -7.88 4.38
N LEU A 241 -11.32 -8.43 3.37
CA LEU A 241 -10.85 -9.59 2.60
C LEU A 241 -9.53 -9.29 1.88
N GLN A 242 -9.42 -8.14 1.25
CA GLN A 242 -8.18 -7.66 0.61
C GLN A 242 -7.02 -7.65 1.61
N GLN A 243 -7.24 -7.09 2.79
CA GLN A 243 -6.22 -7.03 3.84
C GLN A 243 -5.84 -8.42 4.35
N TRP A 244 -6.80 -9.34 4.45
CA TRP A 244 -6.54 -10.72 4.82
C TRP A 244 -5.69 -11.43 3.76
N PHE A 245 -6.04 -11.34 2.48
CA PHE A 245 -5.25 -11.91 1.39
C PHE A 245 -3.82 -11.37 1.38
N LEU A 246 -3.64 -10.06 1.57
CA LEU A 246 -2.32 -9.43 1.64
C LEU A 246 -1.51 -10.01 2.81
N THR A 247 -2.10 -10.11 3.99
CA THR A 247 -1.42 -10.62 5.19
C THR A 247 -1.02 -12.08 5.03
N VAL A 248 -1.92 -12.90 4.47
CA VAL A 248 -1.66 -14.32 4.21
C VAL A 248 -0.56 -14.50 3.18
N SER A 249 -0.55 -13.69 2.11
CA SER A 249 0.47 -13.80 1.06
C SER A 249 1.89 -13.62 1.62
N PHE A 250 2.11 -12.61 2.46
CA PHE A 250 3.41 -12.37 3.10
C PHE A 250 3.79 -13.40 4.17
N ARG A 251 2.81 -14.16 4.67
CA ARG A 251 3.09 -15.27 5.60
C ARG A 251 3.66 -16.49 4.89
N TYR A 252 3.26 -16.73 3.63
CA TYR A 252 3.62 -17.93 2.87
C TYR A 252 4.64 -17.68 1.75
N ALA A 253 4.89 -16.43 1.37
CA ALA A 253 5.84 -16.08 0.33
C ALA A 253 6.69 -14.86 0.74
N GLN A 254 7.93 -14.85 0.30
CA GLN A 254 8.83 -13.72 0.51
C GLN A 254 8.43 -12.52 -0.36
N ALA A 255 8.60 -11.32 0.15
CA ALA A 255 8.30 -10.09 -0.59
C ALA A 255 9.02 -10.01 -1.95
N SER A 256 10.25 -10.54 -2.03
CA SER A 256 11.02 -10.60 -3.28
C SER A 256 10.38 -11.47 -4.36
N LEU A 257 9.67 -12.51 -3.95
CA LEU A 257 8.96 -13.40 -4.87
C LEU A 257 7.63 -12.77 -5.33
N LEU A 258 6.97 -11.99 -4.46
CA LEU A 258 5.69 -11.35 -4.74
C LEU A 258 5.82 -10.07 -5.59
N ALA A 259 6.95 -9.36 -5.47
CA ALA A 259 7.15 -8.07 -6.13
C ALA A 259 6.90 -8.04 -7.65
N PRO A 260 7.28 -9.05 -8.46
CA PRO A 260 6.94 -9.06 -9.88
C PRO A 260 5.44 -9.13 -10.15
N PHE A 261 4.70 -9.81 -9.27
CA PHE A 261 3.24 -9.97 -9.42
C PHE A 261 2.47 -8.70 -9.10
N GLU A 262 3.06 -7.74 -8.36
CA GLU A 262 2.43 -6.47 -8.03
C GLU A 262 1.95 -5.71 -9.27
N TYR A 263 2.69 -5.82 -10.38
CA TYR A 263 2.34 -5.17 -11.64
C TYR A 263 1.13 -5.78 -12.36
N LEU A 264 0.66 -6.98 -11.95
CA LEU A 264 -0.62 -7.53 -12.42
C LEU A 264 -1.82 -6.68 -12.00
N ALA A 265 -1.69 -5.84 -10.97
CA ALA A 265 -2.74 -4.90 -10.60
C ALA A 265 -3.11 -3.97 -11.75
N MET A 266 -2.14 -3.56 -12.58
CA MET A 266 -2.41 -2.74 -13.76
C MET A 266 -3.24 -3.52 -14.81
N VAL A 267 -2.95 -4.81 -14.98
CA VAL A 267 -3.71 -5.68 -15.87
C VAL A 267 -5.15 -5.86 -15.36
N PHE A 268 -5.32 -6.13 -14.05
CA PHE A 268 -6.65 -6.23 -13.45
C PHE A 268 -7.41 -4.89 -13.50
N ALA A 269 -6.72 -3.77 -13.27
CA ALA A 269 -7.32 -2.44 -13.40
C ALA A 269 -7.81 -2.18 -14.84
N ALA A 270 -7.02 -2.58 -15.85
CA ALA A 270 -7.41 -2.49 -17.25
C ALA A 270 -8.64 -3.37 -17.58
N ILE A 271 -8.65 -4.61 -17.09
CA ILE A 271 -9.79 -5.54 -17.28
C ILE A 271 -11.04 -4.95 -16.62
N VAL A 272 -10.95 -4.48 -15.38
CA VAL A 272 -12.05 -3.89 -14.64
C VAL A 272 -12.57 -2.62 -15.33
N GLY A 273 -11.67 -1.73 -15.76
CA GLY A 273 -12.02 -0.51 -16.51
C GLY A 273 -12.75 -0.85 -17.81
N PHE A 274 -12.30 -1.88 -18.54
CA PHE A 274 -12.95 -2.35 -19.76
C PHE A 274 -14.34 -2.94 -19.49
N VAL A 275 -14.47 -3.82 -18.50
CA VAL A 275 -15.72 -4.53 -18.19
C VAL A 275 -16.82 -3.58 -17.73
N PHE A 276 -16.49 -2.59 -16.86
CA PHE A 276 -17.50 -1.73 -16.25
C PHE A 276 -17.73 -0.42 -17.02
N TRP A 277 -16.71 0.12 -17.69
CA TRP A 277 -16.79 1.43 -18.36
C TRP A 277 -16.35 1.41 -19.82
N HIS A 278 -16.05 0.24 -20.39
CA HIS A 278 -15.52 0.08 -21.77
C HIS A 278 -14.24 0.91 -22.02
N GLU A 279 -13.45 1.14 -20.97
CA GLU A 279 -12.18 1.84 -21.06
C GLU A 279 -11.12 0.93 -21.71
N ILE A 280 -10.61 1.33 -22.86
CA ILE A 280 -9.51 0.63 -23.52
C ILE A 280 -8.21 1.38 -23.21
N PRO A 281 -7.27 0.77 -22.42
CA PRO A 281 -5.98 1.39 -22.15
C PRO A 281 -5.24 1.65 -23.45
N THR A 282 -4.70 2.83 -23.58
CA THR A 282 -3.97 3.21 -24.80
C THR A 282 -2.60 2.55 -24.85
N LEU A 283 -1.98 2.55 -26.04
CA LEU A 283 -0.62 2.05 -26.19
C LEU A 283 0.38 2.78 -25.26
N THR A 284 0.19 4.08 -25.05
CA THR A 284 1.03 4.86 -24.13
C THR A 284 0.86 4.44 -22.69
N THR A 285 -0.34 4.01 -22.25
CA THR A 285 -0.59 3.45 -20.92
C THR A 285 0.20 2.15 -20.73
N TRP A 286 0.18 1.25 -21.73
CA TRP A 286 0.93 0.00 -21.67
C TRP A 286 2.44 0.23 -21.69
N LEU A 287 2.94 1.08 -22.59
CA LEU A 287 4.37 1.40 -22.68
C LEU A 287 4.88 2.11 -21.42
N GLY A 288 4.16 3.14 -20.95
CA GLY A 288 4.52 3.86 -19.73
C GLY A 288 4.49 2.97 -18.49
N GLY A 289 3.46 2.13 -18.35
CA GLY A 289 3.34 1.16 -17.28
C GLY A 289 4.47 0.12 -17.29
N ALA A 290 4.84 -0.39 -18.47
CA ALA A 290 5.97 -1.31 -18.62
C ALA A 290 7.31 -0.66 -18.20
N ILE A 291 7.52 0.60 -18.56
CA ILE A 291 8.73 1.36 -18.15
C ILE A 291 8.75 1.56 -16.63
N ILE A 292 7.63 1.96 -16.02
CA ILE A 292 7.51 2.12 -14.57
C ILE A 292 7.78 0.79 -13.87
N ALA A 293 7.17 -0.30 -14.35
CA ALA A 293 7.36 -1.65 -13.82
C ALA A 293 8.84 -2.09 -13.89
N ALA A 294 9.48 -1.90 -15.05
CA ALA A 294 10.90 -2.24 -15.22
C ALA A 294 11.80 -1.44 -14.29
N SER A 295 11.55 -0.13 -14.14
CA SER A 295 12.26 0.76 -13.21
C SER A 295 12.10 0.33 -11.76
N GLY A 296 10.86 0.07 -11.34
CA GLY A 296 10.54 -0.37 -9.97
C GLY A 296 11.20 -1.71 -9.64
N LEU A 297 11.12 -2.70 -10.54
CA LEU A 297 11.77 -4.00 -10.38
C LEU A 297 13.29 -3.89 -10.32
N PHE A 298 13.89 -3.00 -11.13
CA PHE A 298 15.34 -2.78 -11.09
C PHE A 298 15.78 -2.18 -9.75
N ILE A 299 15.06 -1.17 -9.24
CA ILE A 299 15.32 -0.57 -7.93
C ILE A 299 15.21 -1.63 -6.83
N PHE A 300 14.13 -2.44 -6.87
CA PHE A 300 13.85 -3.48 -5.88
C PHE A 300 14.94 -4.56 -5.84
N LYS A 301 15.31 -5.14 -7.00
CA LYS A 301 16.39 -6.15 -7.09
C LYS A 301 17.70 -5.63 -6.51
N ARG A 302 18.01 -4.37 -6.74
CA ARG A 302 19.23 -3.76 -6.23
C ARG A 302 19.21 -3.51 -4.71
N GLN A 303 18.05 -3.21 -4.14
CA GLN A 303 17.91 -3.13 -2.67
C GLN A 303 18.18 -4.47 -2.00
N LEU A 304 17.76 -5.57 -2.62
CA LEU A 304 18.02 -6.92 -2.10
C LEU A 304 19.50 -7.34 -2.22
N SER A 305 20.23 -6.83 -3.23
CA SER A 305 21.64 -7.15 -3.44
C SER A 305 22.59 -6.41 -2.50
N HIS A 306 22.13 -5.36 -1.83
CA HIS A 306 22.90 -4.68 -0.79
C HIS A 306 22.58 -5.36 0.55
N LYS A 307 23.41 -6.37 0.94
CA LYS A 307 23.42 -6.90 2.30
C LYS A 307 23.60 -5.74 3.28
N PRO A 308 22.92 -5.73 4.43
CA PRO A 308 23.22 -4.78 5.49
C PRO A 308 24.72 -4.87 5.79
N VAL A 309 25.40 -3.74 5.80
CA VAL A 309 26.76 -3.66 6.34
C VAL A 309 26.64 -4.08 7.80
N GLU A 310 27.24 -5.20 8.17
CA GLU A 310 27.35 -5.60 9.57
C GLU A 310 27.97 -4.43 10.33
N PRO A 311 27.43 -4.04 11.49
CA PRO A 311 28.05 -3.02 12.31
C PRO A 311 29.47 -3.51 12.64
N VAL A 312 30.49 -2.72 12.26
CA VAL A 312 31.86 -2.93 12.66
C VAL A 312 31.84 -2.86 14.18
N VAL A 313 31.98 -4.00 14.84
CA VAL A 313 32.26 -4.06 16.28
C VAL A 313 33.68 -3.53 16.42
N ILE A 314 33.81 -2.28 16.84
CA ILE A 314 35.08 -1.72 17.28
C ILE A 314 35.32 -2.35 18.65
N GLU A 315 36.31 -3.25 18.74
CA GLU A 315 36.84 -3.76 20.00
C GLU A 315 37.50 -2.65 20.83
#